data_16f9b9b633eba512db12df111c13c55b
#
_entry.id   16f9b9b633eba512db12df111c13c55b
#
_cell.length_a   1.000
_cell.length_b   1.000
_cell.length_c   1.000
_cell.angle_alpha   90.00
_cell.angle_beta   90.00
_cell.angle_gamma   90.00
#
_symmetry.space_group_name_H-M   'P 1'
#
loop_
_entity.id
_entity.type
_entity.pdbx_description
1 polymer ?
#
loop_
_entity_poly.entity_id
_entity_poly.type
_entity_poly.pdbx_seq_one_letter_code
_entity_poly.pdbx_strand_id
1 'polypeptide(L)'
;WNTLEAVDVDGDGDLDLLAGNQGLNNQMKPSIKEPMTLLAGDYDENGSIDPIISYYIQGKSYPLPSRDELLDQLAPLRRFFTSFASYSNATVQDFLSTEQIGKAQKKTVYTFESTLFVNDGKGQFTAHPLPIEAQFAPINTFLVKDLNKDGHPDLIIGGNNYHERAQTGYQDAFHGLILLGKGNLMFEPVSSVESGFYAPLEIRDLHWINTAHGLHLLAGVNNKPLKTWQLKFF
;
A
#
# COMPACT_ATOMS: atom_id res chain seq x y z
N TRP A 1 -0.71 3.79 4.42
CA TRP A 1 -2.03 3.54 3.84
C TRP A 1 -2.21 4.41 2.60
N ASN A 2 -2.78 3.86 1.53
CA ASN A 2 -2.97 4.57 0.26
C ASN A 2 -4.39 5.11 0.13
N THR A 3 -5.37 4.39 0.69
CA THR A 3 -6.79 4.74 0.65
C THR A 3 -7.51 4.25 1.88
N LEU A 4 -8.63 4.90 2.19
CA LEU A 4 -9.52 4.54 3.28
C LEU A 4 -10.97 4.72 2.80
N GLU A 5 -11.79 3.69 2.98
CA GLU A 5 -13.23 3.72 2.69
C GLU A 5 -14.02 3.33 3.94
N ALA A 6 -15.07 4.07 4.23
CA ALA A 6 -15.92 3.80 5.38
C ALA A 6 -17.24 3.16 4.93
N VAL A 7 -17.54 1.98 5.46
CA VAL A 7 -18.72 1.20 5.09
C VAL A 7 -19.10 0.24 6.22
N ASP A 8 -20.37 0.03 6.44
CA ASP A 8 -20.90 -1.01 7.34
C ASP A 8 -20.78 -2.36 6.60
N VAL A 9 -19.77 -3.17 6.97
CA VAL A 9 -19.47 -4.44 6.29
C VAL A 9 -20.22 -5.62 6.91
N ASP A 10 -20.48 -5.58 8.22
CA ASP A 10 -21.12 -6.68 8.94
C ASP A 10 -22.62 -6.49 9.20
N GLY A 11 -23.14 -5.30 8.89
CA GLY A 11 -24.57 -4.99 8.95
C GLY A 11 -25.06 -4.63 10.35
N ASP A 12 -24.17 -4.22 11.25
CA ASP A 12 -24.51 -3.85 12.63
C ASP A 12 -24.95 -2.38 12.79
N GLY A 13 -24.77 -1.57 11.75
CA GLY A 13 -25.15 -0.16 11.66
C GLY A 13 -24.02 0.81 11.99
N ASP A 14 -22.85 0.33 12.38
CA ASP A 14 -21.64 1.13 12.59
C ASP A 14 -20.75 1.12 11.35
N LEU A 15 -19.96 2.18 11.15
CA LEU A 15 -19.06 2.23 10.00
C LEU A 15 -17.72 1.57 10.35
N ASP A 16 -17.36 0.59 9.54
CA ASP A 16 -16.05 -0.03 9.47
C ASP A 16 -15.14 0.73 8.51
N LEU A 17 -13.83 0.42 8.52
CA LEU A 17 -12.85 1.06 7.67
C LEU A 17 -12.11 0.03 6.81
N LEU A 18 -12.27 0.11 5.50
CA LEU A 18 -11.44 -0.59 4.53
C LEU A 18 -10.19 0.24 4.25
N ALA A 19 -9.02 -0.28 4.59
CA ALA A 19 -7.76 0.42 4.43
C ALA A 19 -6.86 -0.28 3.41
N GLY A 20 -6.61 0.39 2.28
CA GLY A 20 -5.69 -0.07 1.25
C GLY A 20 -4.25 0.28 1.58
N ASN A 21 -3.34 -0.68 1.40
CA ASN A 21 -1.92 -0.55 1.72
C ASN A 21 -1.07 -1.08 0.55
N GLN A 22 0.23 -1.29 0.77
CA GLN A 22 1.20 -1.74 -0.23
C GLN A 22 1.04 -3.22 -0.63
N GLY A 23 0.36 -4.02 0.19
CA GLY A 23 0.24 -5.47 0.00
C GLY A 23 1.49 -6.23 0.44
N LEU A 24 1.37 -7.54 0.47
CA LEU A 24 2.41 -8.44 0.97
C LEU A 24 3.37 -8.97 -0.12
N ASN A 25 3.08 -8.72 -1.39
CA ASN A 25 3.98 -9.04 -2.50
C ASN A 25 5.07 -7.98 -2.64
N ASN A 26 5.87 -7.82 -1.60
CA ASN A 26 6.91 -6.82 -1.49
C ASN A 26 8.18 -7.46 -0.89
N GLN A 27 9.36 -6.95 -1.23
CA GLN A 27 10.63 -7.40 -0.64
C GLN A 27 10.73 -7.03 0.84
N MET A 28 10.18 -5.87 1.21
CA MET A 28 10.16 -5.39 2.58
C MET A 28 9.00 -6.04 3.34
N LYS A 29 9.28 -6.58 4.52
CA LYS A 29 8.31 -7.30 5.36
C LYS A 29 8.23 -6.67 6.75
N PRO A 30 7.67 -5.45 6.89
CA PRO A 30 7.55 -4.82 8.20
C PRO A 30 6.68 -5.65 9.13
N SER A 31 7.07 -5.68 10.39
CA SER A 31 6.32 -6.34 11.47
C SER A 31 6.48 -5.57 12.78
N ILE A 32 5.77 -5.97 13.83
CA ILE A 32 5.91 -5.38 15.17
C ILE A 32 7.35 -5.56 15.69
N LYS A 33 7.98 -6.72 15.39
CA LYS A 33 9.36 -7.02 15.85
C LYS A 33 10.42 -6.36 14.97
N GLU A 34 10.16 -6.27 13.67
CA GLU A 34 11.07 -5.76 12.66
C GLU A 34 10.37 -4.65 11.83
N PRO A 35 10.10 -3.50 12.45
CA PRO A 35 9.39 -2.43 11.77
C PRO A 35 10.28 -1.72 10.75
N MET A 36 9.68 -1.21 9.67
CA MET A 36 10.35 -0.19 8.88
C MET A 36 10.34 1.13 9.62
N THR A 37 11.42 1.88 9.50
CA THR A 37 11.54 3.19 10.13
C THR A 37 11.94 4.25 9.11
N LEU A 38 11.37 5.44 9.26
CA LEU A 38 11.82 6.67 8.63
C LEU A 38 12.43 7.55 9.72
N LEU A 39 13.67 7.99 9.51
CA LEU A 39 14.31 9.04 10.26
C LEU A 39 14.44 10.27 9.36
N ALA A 40 13.87 11.40 9.76
CA ALA A 40 13.91 12.65 9.01
C ALA A 40 14.57 13.74 9.85
N GLY A 41 15.65 14.32 9.36
CA GLY A 41 16.43 15.40 10.00
C GLY A 41 17.33 16.04 8.96
N ASP A 42 17.88 17.20 9.27
CA ASP A 42 18.93 17.85 8.49
C ASP A 42 20.28 17.34 9.05
N TYR A 43 20.87 16.34 8.38
CA TYR A 43 22.05 15.65 8.91
C TYR A 43 23.38 16.24 8.45
N ASP A 44 23.38 17.06 7.41
CA ASP A 44 24.56 17.76 6.90
C ASP A 44 24.51 19.28 7.09
N GLU A 45 23.47 19.76 7.82
CA GLU A 45 23.26 21.16 8.20
C GLU A 45 23.14 22.13 6.99
N ASN A 46 22.56 21.61 5.90
CA ASN A 46 22.34 22.38 4.67
C ASN A 46 20.98 23.13 4.63
N GLY A 47 20.14 22.94 5.66
CA GLY A 47 18.80 23.53 5.77
C GLY A 47 17.70 22.70 5.09
N SER A 48 18.01 21.53 4.55
CA SER A 48 17.07 20.59 3.95
C SER A 48 16.85 19.37 4.85
N ILE A 49 15.67 18.76 4.76
CA ILE A 49 15.40 17.53 5.49
C ILE A 49 15.87 16.33 4.69
N ASP A 50 16.65 15.47 5.33
CA ASP A 50 17.18 14.21 4.80
C ASP A 50 16.37 13.02 5.32
N PRO A 51 15.41 12.48 4.54
CA PRO A 51 14.66 11.30 4.94
C PRO A 51 15.48 10.01 4.70
N ILE A 52 15.69 9.22 5.75
CA ILE A 52 16.36 7.92 5.66
C ILE A 52 15.38 6.84 6.10
N ILE A 53 14.97 6.01 5.14
CA ILE A 53 14.15 4.83 5.39
C ILE A 53 15.07 3.65 5.68
N SER A 54 14.70 2.81 6.66
CA SER A 54 15.39 1.57 6.99
C SER A 54 14.41 0.41 7.13
N TYR A 55 14.86 -0.79 6.76
CA TYR A 55 14.10 -2.02 6.86
C TYR A 55 14.99 -3.18 7.28
N TYR A 56 14.37 -4.27 7.75
CA TYR A 56 15.09 -5.43 8.25
C TYR A 56 15.36 -6.46 7.15
N ILE A 57 16.58 -7.00 7.18
CA ILE A 57 17.01 -8.18 6.43
C ILE A 57 17.66 -9.12 7.44
N GLN A 58 17.10 -10.31 7.65
CA GLN A 58 17.64 -11.32 8.57
C GLN A 58 17.98 -10.78 9.98
N GLY A 59 17.04 -10.02 10.56
CA GLY A 59 17.17 -9.51 11.92
C GLY A 59 18.05 -8.27 12.08
N LYS A 60 18.62 -7.72 11.00
CA LYS A 60 19.43 -6.50 11.03
C LYS A 60 18.79 -5.39 10.18
N SER A 61 18.72 -4.19 10.72
CA SER A 61 18.14 -3.02 10.05
C SER A 61 19.17 -2.35 9.15
N TYR A 62 18.81 -2.23 7.84
CA TYR A 62 19.64 -1.59 6.82
C TYR A 62 18.94 -0.38 6.23
N PRO A 63 19.66 0.65 5.80
CA PRO A 63 19.10 1.75 5.04
C PRO A 63 18.59 1.27 3.68
N LEU A 64 17.41 1.77 3.27
CA LEU A 64 16.80 1.46 1.97
C LEU A 64 17.51 2.14 0.79
N PRO A 65 17.98 3.40 0.88
CA PRO A 65 18.71 4.01 -0.21
C PRO A 65 19.98 3.21 -0.55
N SER A 66 20.25 3.09 -1.84
CA SER A 66 21.54 2.58 -2.31
C SER A 66 22.67 3.50 -1.86
N ARG A 67 23.92 3.00 -1.96
CA ARG A 67 25.09 3.82 -1.64
C ARG A 67 25.08 5.16 -2.38
N ASP A 68 24.83 5.12 -3.67
CA ASP A 68 24.93 6.32 -4.51
C ASP A 68 23.82 7.32 -4.18
N GLU A 69 22.58 6.85 -3.96
CA GLU A 69 21.47 7.70 -3.51
C GLU A 69 21.77 8.35 -2.15
N LEU A 70 22.32 7.59 -1.18
CA LEU A 70 22.70 8.14 0.12
C LEU A 70 23.81 9.19 0.00
N LEU A 71 24.81 8.95 -0.87
CA LEU A 71 25.92 9.88 -1.08
C LEU A 71 25.54 11.12 -1.89
N ASP A 72 24.51 11.05 -2.70
CA ASP A 72 23.96 12.22 -3.38
C ASP A 72 23.14 13.09 -2.43
N GLN A 73 22.43 12.45 -1.47
CA GLN A 73 21.70 13.13 -0.42
C GLN A 73 22.64 13.70 0.66
N LEU A 74 23.62 12.91 1.12
CA LEU A 74 24.54 13.26 2.21
C LEU A 74 26.00 13.23 1.69
N ALA A 75 26.37 14.22 0.92
CA ALA A 75 27.71 14.32 0.29
C ALA A 75 28.90 14.13 1.25
N PRO A 76 28.86 14.57 2.53
CA PRO A 76 29.95 14.32 3.48
C PRO A 76 30.28 12.86 3.73
N LEU A 77 29.34 11.94 3.48
CA LEU A 77 29.53 10.50 3.64
C LEU A 77 30.42 9.85 2.58
N ARG A 78 30.72 10.54 1.49
CA ARG A 78 31.60 10.03 0.41
C ARG A 78 32.99 9.62 0.90
N ARG A 79 33.49 10.25 1.95
CA ARG A 79 34.77 9.91 2.58
C ARG A 79 34.76 8.59 3.37
N PHE A 80 33.56 8.15 3.81
CA PHE A 80 33.39 6.92 4.60
C PHE A 80 33.05 5.73 3.69
N PHE A 81 32.16 5.93 2.74
CA PHE A 81 31.69 4.88 1.85
C PHE A 81 32.30 5.01 0.46
N THR A 82 33.59 4.70 0.36
CA THR A 82 34.35 4.82 -0.92
C THR A 82 34.06 3.72 -1.91
N SER A 83 33.42 2.62 -1.49
CA SER A 83 33.04 1.48 -2.35
C SER A 83 31.69 0.90 -1.92
N PHE A 84 31.06 0.11 -2.81
CA PHE A 84 29.86 -0.65 -2.45
C PHE A 84 30.11 -1.64 -1.31
N ALA A 85 31.29 -2.26 -1.27
CA ALA A 85 31.69 -3.17 -0.21
C ALA A 85 31.72 -2.50 1.17
N SER A 86 32.18 -1.24 1.25
CA SER A 86 32.18 -0.48 2.51
C SER A 86 30.77 -0.10 3.00
N TYR A 87 29.80 -0.04 2.07
CA TYR A 87 28.40 0.29 2.39
C TYR A 87 27.52 -0.94 2.63
N SER A 88 27.85 -2.09 2.06
CA SER A 88 26.97 -3.27 2.02
C SER A 88 26.47 -3.79 3.36
N ASN A 89 27.21 -3.53 4.44
CA ASN A 89 26.84 -3.91 5.81
C ASN A 89 26.52 -2.72 6.72
N ALA A 90 26.45 -1.51 6.15
CA ALA A 90 26.22 -0.29 6.92
C ALA A 90 24.80 -0.24 7.48
N THR A 91 24.69 0.18 8.73
CA THR A 91 23.44 0.53 9.39
C THR A 91 23.38 2.04 9.56
N VAL A 92 22.22 2.57 9.96
CA VAL A 92 22.06 4.01 10.20
C VAL A 92 23.04 4.51 11.28
N GLN A 93 23.37 3.68 12.28
CA GLN A 93 24.29 4.00 13.36
C GLN A 93 25.77 4.11 12.89
N ASP A 94 26.08 3.58 11.71
CA ASP A 94 27.44 3.66 11.18
C ASP A 94 27.72 5.03 10.53
N PHE A 95 26.69 5.85 10.29
CA PHE A 95 26.86 7.15 9.65
C PHE A 95 26.08 8.31 10.29
N LEU A 96 25.08 8.04 11.15
CA LEU A 96 24.45 9.06 11.97
C LEU A 96 24.87 8.89 13.43
N SER A 97 25.20 10.00 14.08
CA SER A 97 25.49 10.02 15.51
C SER A 97 24.22 9.76 16.35
N THR A 98 24.40 9.31 17.59
CA THR A 98 23.30 9.14 18.55
C THR A 98 22.50 10.43 18.74
N GLU A 99 23.16 11.59 18.70
CA GLU A 99 22.52 12.89 18.81
C GLU A 99 21.62 13.19 17.60
N GLN A 100 22.11 12.96 16.37
CA GLN A 100 21.33 13.13 15.13
C GLN A 100 20.11 12.22 15.12
N ILE A 101 20.29 10.95 15.48
CA ILE A 101 19.17 9.98 15.57
C ILE A 101 18.16 10.41 16.63
N GLY A 102 18.63 10.92 17.79
CA GLY A 102 17.76 11.37 18.88
C GLY A 102 16.96 12.63 18.54
N LYS A 103 17.47 13.51 17.68
CA LYS A 103 16.80 14.72 17.22
C LYS A 103 15.89 14.49 16.02
N ALA A 104 16.05 13.37 15.30
CA ALA A 104 15.30 13.06 14.10
C ALA A 104 13.81 12.85 14.38
N GLN A 105 12.96 13.33 13.47
CA GLN A 105 11.57 12.90 13.45
C GLN A 105 11.51 11.44 13.03
N LYS A 106 11.04 10.56 13.92
CA LYS A 106 10.89 9.13 13.64
C LYS A 106 9.45 8.78 13.29
N LYS A 107 9.27 8.06 12.18
CA LYS A 107 8.01 7.38 11.82
C LYS A 107 8.28 5.88 11.69
N THR A 108 7.25 5.07 11.95
CA THR A 108 7.37 3.62 11.98
C THR A 108 6.21 2.97 11.24
N VAL A 109 6.52 1.94 10.45
CA VAL A 109 5.55 1.11 9.73
C VAL A 109 5.67 -0.32 10.23
N TYR A 110 4.54 -0.91 10.62
CA TYR A 110 4.47 -2.26 11.20
C TYR A 110 3.84 -3.29 10.27
N THR A 111 3.10 -2.85 9.23
CA THR A 111 2.45 -3.73 8.27
C THR A 111 2.28 -3.07 6.91
N PHE A 112 2.27 -3.91 5.87
CA PHE A 112 1.84 -3.55 4.51
C PHE A 112 0.52 -4.21 4.12
N GLU A 113 -0.11 -4.95 5.03
CA GLU A 113 -1.39 -5.60 4.77
C GLU A 113 -2.50 -4.59 4.50
N SER A 114 -3.26 -4.83 3.44
CA SER A 114 -4.56 -4.19 3.24
C SER A 114 -5.57 -4.84 4.17
N THR A 115 -6.32 -4.02 4.94
CA THR A 115 -7.00 -4.48 6.15
C THR A 115 -8.39 -3.89 6.23
N LEU A 116 -9.36 -4.69 6.67
CA LEU A 116 -10.64 -4.26 7.20
C LEU A 116 -10.49 -4.03 8.70
N PHE A 117 -10.83 -2.85 9.17
CA PHE A 117 -10.90 -2.51 10.58
C PHE A 117 -12.37 -2.47 10.99
N VAL A 118 -12.82 -3.45 11.76
CA VAL A 118 -14.19 -3.58 12.24
C VAL A 118 -14.37 -2.73 13.49
N ASN A 119 -15.39 -1.87 13.47
CA ASN A 119 -15.78 -1.00 14.57
C ASN A 119 -16.66 -1.78 15.57
N ASP A 120 -16.50 -1.53 16.85
CA ASP A 120 -17.33 -2.10 17.91
C ASP A 120 -18.48 -1.17 18.35
N GLY A 121 -18.76 -0.12 17.56
CA GLY A 121 -19.75 0.92 17.89
C GLY A 121 -19.36 1.85 19.04
N LYS A 122 -18.15 1.68 19.59
CA LYS A 122 -17.61 2.52 20.67
C LYS A 122 -16.31 3.22 20.26
N GLY A 123 -15.95 3.12 18.97
CA GLY A 123 -14.76 3.73 18.42
C GLY A 123 -13.50 2.90 18.63
N GLN A 124 -13.62 1.62 18.97
CA GLN A 124 -12.50 0.67 18.95
C GLN A 124 -12.58 -0.19 17.71
N PHE A 125 -11.44 -0.39 17.07
CA PHE A 125 -11.33 -1.11 15.82
C PHE A 125 -10.52 -2.38 15.98
N THR A 126 -11.05 -3.48 15.43
CA THR A 126 -10.33 -4.77 15.33
C THR A 126 -9.87 -4.99 13.90
N ALA A 127 -8.59 -5.29 13.72
CA ALA A 127 -7.99 -5.50 12.40
C ALA A 127 -8.23 -6.91 11.87
N HIS A 128 -8.76 -7.01 10.66
CA HIS A 128 -8.97 -8.24 9.90
C HIS A 128 -8.28 -8.09 8.53
N PRO A 129 -7.17 -8.81 8.25
CA PRO A 129 -6.54 -8.78 6.94
C PRO A 129 -7.52 -9.14 5.83
N LEU A 130 -7.50 -8.41 4.71
CA LEU A 130 -8.23 -8.81 3.51
C LEU A 130 -7.62 -10.10 2.91
N PRO A 131 -8.36 -10.84 2.07
CA PRO A 131 -7.85 -12.05 1.40
C PRO A 131 -6.51 -11.84 0.72
N ILE A 132 -5.78 -12.94 0.52
CA ILE A 132 -4.42 -12.89 -0.04
C ILE A 132 -4.36 -12.24 -1.42
N GLU A 133 -5.43 -12.36 -2.21
CA GLU A 133 -5.56 -11.72 -3.52
C GLU A 133 -5.50 -10.18 -3.41
N ALA A 134 -6.04 -9.61 -2.33
CA ALA A 134 -5.95 -8.17 -2.03
C ALA A 134 -4.56 -7.71 -1.54
N GLN A 135 -3.62 -8.66 -1.36
CA GLN A 135 -2.26 -8.39 -0.92
C GLN A 135 -1.21 -8.46 -2.07
N PHE A 136 -1.64 -8.69 -3.32
CA PHE A 136 -0.72 -8.90 -4.43
C PHE A 136 -0.08 -7.62 -4.96
N ALA A 137 -0.73 -6.47 -4.78
CA ALA A 137 -0.19 -5.17 -5.16
C ALA A 137 -0.79 -4.05 -4.28
N PRO A 138 -0.29 -2.81 -4.36
CA PRO A 138 -0.88 -1.68 -3.68
C PRO A 138 -2.34 -1.48 -4.07
N ILE A 139 -3.20 -1.28 -3.06
CA ILE A 139 -4.59 -0.87 -3.26
C ILE A 139 -4.66 0.66 -3.18
N ASN A 140 -5.20 1.29 -4.21
CA ASN A 140 -5.36 2.74 -4.30
C ASN A 140 -6.81 3.18 -4.11
N THR A 141 -7.78 2.29 -4.36
CA THR A 141 -9.21 2.62 -4.25
C THR A 141 -10.04 1.38 -4.00
N PHE A 142 -11.12 1.58 -3.26
CA PHE A 142 -12.22 0.63 -3.09
C PHE A 142 -13.49 1.25 -3.66
N LEU A 143 -14.35 0.42 -4.24
CA LEU A 143 -15.73 0.77 -4.54
C LEU A 143 -16.63 -0.34 -4.00
N VAL A 144 -17.50 0.02 -3.08
CA VAL A 144 -18.33 -0.92 -2.33
C VAL A 144 -19.74 -0.94 -2.90
N LYS A 145 -20.27 -2.13 -3.15
CA LYS A 145 -21.66 -2.33 -3.59
C LYS A 145 -22.03 -3.80 -3.46
N ASP A 146 -23.28 -4.09 -3.12
CA ASP A 146 -23.87 -5.41 -3.27
C ASP A 146 -24.12 -5.68 -4.78
N LEU A 147 -23.22 -6.45 -5.40
CA LEU A 147 -23.20 -6.73 -6.84
C LEU A 147 -24.15 -7.87 -7.23
N ASN A 148 -24.22 -8.88 -6.37
CA ASN A 148 -24.99 -10.11 -6.62
C ASN A 148 -26.37 -10.10 -5.96
N LYS A 149 -26.69 -9.04 -5.21
CA LYS A 149 -27.97 -8.82 -4.48
C LYS A 149 -28.24 -9.87 -3.40
N ASP A 150 -27.19 -10.33 -2.73
CA ASP A 150 -27.31 -11.26 -1.59
C ASP A 150 -27.42 -10.55 -0.23
N GLY A 151 -27.35 -9.22 -0.20
CA GLY A 151 -27.46 -8.38 0.97
C GLY A 151 -26.13 -8.12 1.70
N HIS A 152 -25.01 -8.60 1.15
CA HIS A 152 -23.69 -8.35 1.68
C HIS A 152 -22.89 -7.37 0.80
N PRO A 153 -22.13 -6.45 1.39
CA PRO A 153 -21.26 -5.55 0.62
C PRO A 153 -20.14 -6.32 -0.10
N ASP A 154 -20.02 -6.10 -1.42
CA ASP A 154 -18.92 -6.59 -2.23
C ASP A 154 -17.92 -5.47 -2.49
N LEU A 155 -16.66 -5.84 -2.75
CA LEU A 155 -15.58 -4.90 -2.99
C LEU A 155 -15.09 -4.98 -4.41
N ILE A 156 -15.02 -3.85 -5.11
CA ILE A 156 -14.26 -3.68 -6.34
C ILE A 156 -12.99 -2.92 -6.00
N ILE A 157 -11.85 -3.48 -6.35
CA ILE A 157 -10.55 -3.00 -5.91
C ILE A 157 -9.71 -2.57 -7.12
N GLY A 158 -9.23 -1.34 -7.08
CA GLY A 158 -8.26 -0.78 -8.00
C GLY A 158 -6.92 -0.54 -7.32
N GLY A 159 -5.84 -0.75 -8.06
CA GLY A 159 -4.51 -0.64 -7.48
C GLY A 159 -3.40 -0.56 -8.52
N ASN A 160 -2.27 -1.17 -8.19
CA ASN A 160 -0.98 -1.12 -8.86
C ASN A 160 -0.21 0.20 -8.68
N ASN A 161 1.10 0.13 -8.86
CA ASN A 161 1.99 1.27 -8.87
C ASN A 161 3.13 1.03 -9.87
N TYR A 162 3.22 1.87 -10.91
CA TYR A 162 4.27 1.82 -11.93
C TYR A 162 5.37 2.86 -11.69
N HIS A 163 5.26 3.67 -10.64
CA HIS A 163 6.20 4.76 -10.33
C HIS A 163 7.10 4.42 -9.15
N GLU A 164 7.43 3.15 -9.01
CA GLU A 164 8.39 2.68 -8.01
C GLU A 164 9.83 2.95 -8.46
N ARG A 165 10.74 2.81 -7.50
CA ARG A 165 12.19 2.89 -7.75
C ARG A 165 12.61 1.79 -8.73
N ALA A 166 13.56 2.08 -9.59
CA ALA A 166 14.06 1.11 -10.58
C ALA A 166 14.55 -0.20 -9.94
N GLN A 167 15.05 -0.13 -8.70
CA GLN A 167 15.54 -1.29 -7.94
C GLN A 167 14.42 -2.22 -7.46
N THR A 168 13.22 -1.70 -7.24
CA THR A 168 12.06 -2.48 -6.75
C THR A 168 11.15 -2.95 -7.88
N GLY A 169 11.21 -2.30 -9.05
CA GLY A 169 10.37 -2.61 -10.19
C GLY A 169 8.91 -2.17 -10.01
N TYR A 170 8.06 -2.52 -10.98
CA TYR A 170 6.64 -2.23 -10.92
C TYR A 170 5.93 -3.14 -9.92
N GLN A 171 4.94 -2.58 -9.22
CA GLN A 171 3.99 -3.33 -8.40
C GLN A 171 2.68 -3.44 -9.18
N ASP A 172 2.59 -4.40 -10.09
CA ASP A 172 1.57 -4.50 -11.14
C ASP A 172 0.81 -5.84 -11.15
N ALA A 173 0.79 -6.53 -10.03
CA ALA A 173 0.19 -7.87 -9.93
C ALA A 173 -1.35 -7.88 -9.92
N PHE A 174 -2.03 -6.73 -9.81
CA PHE A 174 -3.47 -6.67 -9.98
C PHE A 174 -3.88 -6.59 -11.46
N HIS A 175 -4.87 -7.41 -11.80
CA HIS A 175 -5.55 -7.37 -13.10
C HIS A 175 -7.02 -6.97 -12.98
N GLY A 176 -7.39 -6.26 -11.92
CA GLY A 176 -8.74 -6.02 -11.45
C GLY A 176 -9.15 -7.10 -10.46
N LEU A 177 -9.63 -6.72 -9.28
CA LEU A 177 -10.06 -7.65 -8.24
C LEU A 177 -11.47 -7.29 -7.79
N ILE A 178 -12.35 -8.30 -7.77
CA ILE A 178 -13.65 -8.24 -7.11
C ILE A 178 -13.65 -9.28 -6.01
N LEU A 179 -14.09 -8.88 -4.83
CA LEU A 179 -14.31 -9.74 -3.68
C LEU A 179 -15.80 -9.72 -3.34
N LEU A 180 -16.47 -10.87 -3.38
CA LEU A 180 -17.86 -10.99 -2.94
C LEU A 180 -17.92 -11.17 -1.42
N GLY A 181 -18.70 -10.35 -0.76
CA GLY A 181 -19.02 -10.50 0.64
C GLY A 181 -19.85 -11.76 0.89
N LYS A 182 -19.52 -12.52 1.93
CA LYS A 182 -20.23 -13.74 2.33
C LYS A 182 -20.87 -13.60 3.72
N GLY A 183 -20.87 -12.39 4.24
CA GLY A 183 -21.19 -12.16 5.65
C GLY A 183 -20.06 -12.64 6.57
N ASN A 184 -20.20 -12.39 7.87
CA ASN A 184 -19.20 -12.76 8.89
C ASN A 184 -17.77 -12.30 8.56
N LEU A 185 -17.62 -11.14 7.94
CA LEU A 185 -16.33 -10.53 7.52
C LEU A 185 -15.54 -11.36 6.50
N MET A 186 -16.21 -12.31 5.84
CA MET A 186 -15.57 -13.17 4.83
C MET A 186 -15.78 -12.63 3.43
N PHE A 187 -14.75 -12.71 2.61
CA PHE A 187 -14.74 -12.30 1.21
C PHE A 187 -14.23 -13.42 0.31
N GLU A 188 -14.86 -13.58 -0.85
CA GLU A 188 -14.48 -14.57 -1.85
C GLU A 188 -14.06 -13.87 -3.15
N PRO A 189 -12.83 -14.13 -3.67
CA PRO A 189 -12.37 -13.52 -4.89
C PRO A 189 -13.10 -14.07 -6.12
N VAL A 190 -13.45 -13.19 -7.04
CA VAL A 190 -14.06 -13.52 -8.34
C VAL A 190 -13.04 -13.33 -9.44
N SER A 191 -12.94 -14.32 -10.33
CA SER A 191 -12.03 -14.22 -11.46
C SER A 191 -12.44 -13.09 -12.43
N SER A 192 -11.47 -12.52 -13.14
CA SER A 192 -11.73 -11.50 -14.16
C SER A 192 -12.56 -12.04 -15.33
N VAL A 193 -12.52 -13.35 -15.60
CA VAL A 193 -13.32 -14.03 -16.62
C VAL A 193 -14.81 -14.05 -16.22
N GLU A 194 -15.08 -14.31 -14.95
CA GLU A 194 -16.45 -14.34 -14.41
C GLU A 194 -17.03 -12.94 -14.27
N SER A 195 -16.27 -12.02 -13.67
CA SER A 195 -16.71 -10.66 -13.41
C SER A 195 -16.76 -9.76 -14.64
N GLY A 196 -15.91 -10.02 -15.63
CA GLY A 196 -15.67 -9.14 -16.77
C GLY A 196 -14.75 -7.96 -16.43
N PHE A 197 -14.22 -7.88 -15.20
CA PHE A 197 -13.31 -6.83 -14.78
C PHE A 197 -11.86 -7.26 -14.98
N TYR A 198 -11.31 -7.01 -16.17
CA TYR A 198 -9.89 -7.21 -16.45
C TYR A 198 -9.21 -5.85 -16.65
N ALA A 199 -8.36 -5.46 -15.70
CA ALA A 199 -7.76 -4.14 -15.61
C ALA A 199 -6.30 -4.19 -15.14
N PRO A 200 -5.34 -4.63 -16.00
CA PRO A 200 -3.91 -4.57 -15.68
C PRO A 200 -3.40 -3.12 -15.83
N LEU A 201 -3.87 -2.25 -14.97
CA LEU A 201 -3.67 -0.80 -15.05
C LEU A 201 -3.39 -0.24 -13.66
N GLU A 202 -2.70 0.91 -13.61
CA GLU A 202 -2.54 1.68 -12.39
C GLU A 202 -3.81 2.51 -12.15
N ILE A 203 -4.80 1.88 -11.48
CA ILE A 203 -6.07 2.51 -11.15
C ILE A 203 -5.88 3.36 -9.90
N ARG A 204 -6.35 4.60 -9.98
CA ARG A 204 -6.29 5.57 -8.87
C ARG A 204 -7.66 5.81 -8.24
N ASP A 205 -8.72 5.64 -9.02
CA ASP A 205 -10.07 5.86 -8.54
C ASP A 205 -11.10 5.05 -9.34
N LEU A 206 -12.22 4.70 -8.71
CA LEU A 206 -13.30 3.91 -9.27
C LEU A 206 -14.66 4.54 -8.95
N HIS A 207 -15.53 4.65 -9.94
CA HIS A 207 -16.89 5.16 -9.78
C HIS A 207 -17.89 4.42 -10.65
N TRP A 208 -19.16 4.46 -10.24
CA TRP A 208 -20.26 4.04 -11.10
C TRP A 208 -20.71 5.17 -12.02
N ILE A 209 -20.95 4.85 -13.29
CA ILE A 209 -21.52 5.78 -14.27
C ILE A 209 -22.70 5.13 -15.01
N ASN A 210 -23.80 5.86 -15.09
CA ASN A 210 -24.94 5.47 -15.92
C ASN A 210 -24.70 5.93 -17.36
N THR A 211 -24.77 5.00 -18.30
CA THR A 211 -24.65 5.24 -19.73
C THR A 211 -25.93 4.86 -20.45
N ALA A 212 -26.04 5.17 -21.76
CA ALA A 212 -27.15 4.69 -22.60
C ALA A 212 -27.21 3.14 -22.67
N HIS A 213 -26.16 2.44 -22.36
CA HIS A 213 -26.04 0.97 -22.37
C HIS A 213 -26.11 0.35 -20.97
N GLY A 214 -26.50 1.11 -19.95
CA GLY A 214 -26.62 0.64 -18.56
C GLY A 214 -25.54 1.15 -17.64
N LEU A 215 -25.44 0.52 -16.46
CA LEU A 215 -24.47 0.86 -15.43
C LEU A 215 -23.07 0.33 -15.79
N HIS A 216 -22.10 1.20 -15.75
CA HIS A 216 -20.69 0.87 -16.03
C HIS A 216 -19.82 1.27 -14.86
N LEU A 217 -18.73 0.51 -14.66
CA LEU A 217 -17.64 0.87 -13.81
C LEU A 217 -16.71 1.83 -14.59
N LEU A 218 -16.42 2.99 -14.03
CA LEU A 218 -15.50 3.99 -14.57
C LEU A 218 -14.23 4.00 -13.70
N ALA A 219 -13.07 3.97 -14.34
CA ALA A 219 -11.79 4.09 -13.65
C ALA A 219 -10.97 5.30 -14.10
N GLY A 220 -10.46 6.02 -13.13
CA GLY A 220 -9.36 6.95 -13.27
C GLY A 220 -8.03 6.21 -13.28
N VAL A 221 -7.32 6.25 -14.43
CA VAL A 221 -6.05 5.53 -14.64
C VAL A 221 -4.91 6.53 -14.69
N ASN A 222 -3.83 6.26 -13.96
CA ASN A 222 -2.67 7.15 -13.93
C ASN A 222 -2.04 7.31 -15.31
N ASN A 223 -1.87 8.57 -15.75
CA ASN A 223 -1.27 8.93 -17.05
C ASN A 223 -1.92 8.26 -18.28
N LYS A 224 -3.19 7.84 -18.20
CA LYS A 224 -3.94 7.22 -19.31
C LYS A 224 -5.36 7.76 -19.37
N PRO A 225 -6.06 7.61 -20.52
CA PRO A 225 -7.49 7.93 -20.62
C PRO A 225 -8.32 7.13 -19.62
N LEU A 226 -9.45 7.69 -19.21
CA LEU A 226 -10.47 7.00 -18.44
C LEU A 226 -10.86 5.68 -19.13
N LYS A 227 -11.14 4.66 -18.34
CA LYS A 227 -11.57 3.34 -18.79
C LYS A 227 -12.92 3.00 -18.20
N THR A 228 -13.71 2.22 -18.94
CA THR A 228 -15.00 1.73 -18.47
C THR A 228 -15.13 0.24 -18.70
N TRP A 229 -15.87 -0.43 -17.83
CA TRP A 229 -16.24 -1.84 -17.94
C TRP A 229 -17.72 -2.00 -17.65
N GLN A 230 -18.35 -2.91 -18.37
CA GLN A 230 -19.65 -3.46 -18.01
C GLN A 230 -19.42 -4.77 -17.30
N LEU A 231 -19.77 -4.83 -16.02
CA LEU A 231 -19.62 -6.04 -15.23
C LEU A 231 -20.71 -7.05 -15.52
N LYS A 232 -20.42 -8.33 -15.33
CA LYS A 232 -21.35 -9.44 -15.62
C LYS A 232 -22.37 -9.73 -14.52
N PHE A 233 -22.40 -8.92 -13.47
CA PHE A 233 -23.34 -9.07 -12.34
C PHE A 233 -24.69 -8.36 -12.53
N PHE A 234 -24.85 -7.59 -13.59
CA PHE A 234 -26.03 -6.77 -13.87
C PHE A 234 -26.77 -7.21 -15.14
#